data_3f2abb9e5d62db6a89d150eb2b8f1e06
#
_entry.id   3f2abb9e5d62db6a89d150eb2b8f1e06
#
_cell.length_a   1.000
_cell.length_b   1.000
_cell.length_c   1.000
_cell.angle_alpha   90.00
_cell.angle_beta   90.00
_cell.angle_gamma   90.00
#
_symmetry.space_group_name_H-M   'P 1'
#
loop_
_entity.id
_entity.type
_entity.pdbx_description
1 polymer ?
#
loop_
_entity_poly.entity_id
_entity_poly.type
_entity_poly.pdbx_seq_one_letter_code
_entity_poly.pdbx_strand_id
1 'polypeptide(L)'
;MKTITHNGTHIDAPFHMVPGTKTLDEYPLDRFIGKAVVIDCSAEKEISLNFIKKHKTEISKADFVLFNSGWSKKWNKKSYFGAYPVLTEETAQWLTKFKLKAIGFDYISIDPVTTTDMKLHKIILSKDICIIENLNDLNKIPEGIFDFYCVPLKIEHADGSPVRAFAVI
;
A
#
# COMPACT_ATOMS: atom_id res chain seq x y z
N MET A 1 -20.59 -15.37 -1.67
CA MET A 1 -19.53 -15.12 -0.67
C MET A 1 -19.96 -13.93 0.17
N LYS A 2 -19.81 -13.98 1.48
CA LYS A 2 -20.08 -12.84 2.38
C LYS A 2 -18.74 -12.40 2.96
N THR A 3 -18.32 -11.16 2.69
CA THR A 3 -17.05 -10.60 3.15
C THR A 3 -17.21 -9.09 3.37
N ILE A 4 -16.21 -8.47 3.96
CA ILE A 4 -16.07 -7.00 4.03
C ILE A 4 -15.09 -6.55 2.97
N THR A 5 -15.10 -5.26 2.62
CA THR A 5 -14.26 -4.67 1.57
C THR A 5 -12.78 -4.67 1.93
N HIS A 6 -12.44 -4.45 3.20
CA HIS A 6 -11.06 -4.43 3.74
C HIS A 6 -10.68 -5.79 4.35
N ASN A 7 -10.55 -6.82 3.52
CA ASN A 7 -10.23 -8.19 3.97
C ASN A 7 -9.20 -8.88 3.07
N GLY A 8 -8.19 -9.50 3.68
CA GLY A 8 -7.08 -10.10 2.96
C GLY A 8 -6.27 -9.06 2.18
N THR A 9 -5.64 -9.44 1.07
CA THR A 9 -5.01 -8.47 0.16
C THR A 9 -6.10 -7.61 -0.47
N HIS A 10 -6.09 -6.31 -0.19
CA HIS A 10 -7.10 -5.36 -0.64
C HIS A 10 -6.49 -4.01 -0.98
N ILE A 11 -7.26 -3.16 -1.65
CA ILE A 11 -6.91 -1.78 -1.97
C ILE A 11 -7.95 -0.84 -1.36
N ASP A 12 -7.48 0.27 -0.78
CA ASP A 12 -8.28 1.35 -0.22
C ASP A 12 -8.35 2.53 -1.17
N ALA A 13 -9.55 3.01 -1.41
CA ALA A 13 -9.77 4.28 -2.10
C ALA A 13 -9.54 5.48 -1.17
N PRO A 14 -9.27 6.67 -1.69
CA PRO A 14 -9.28 7.91 -0.91
C PRO A 14 -10.51 8.08 -0.04
N PHE A 15 -11.69 7.71 -0.53
CA PHE A 15 -12.97 7.81 0.19
C PHE A 15 -12.98 7.06 1.54
N HIS A 16 -12.13 6.03 1.71
CA HIS A 16 -12.04 5.26 2.94
C HIS A 16 -11.81 6.15 4.19
N MET A 17 -10.95 7.16 4.08
CA MET A 17 -10.63 8.06 5.22
C MET A 17 -10.86 9.54 4.92
N VAL A 18 -11.19 9.90 3.67
CA VAL A 18 -11.36 11.29 3.26
C VAL A 18 -12.73 11.48 2.60
N PRO A 19 -13.75 11.94 3.35
CA PRO A 19 -15.09 12.15 2.80
C PRO A 19 -15.09 13.08 1.58
N GLY A 20 -15.94 12.78 0.59
CA GLY A 20 -16.07 13.58 -0.63
C GLY A 20 -15.00 13.36 -1.67
N THR A 21 -14.09 12.40 -1.46
CA THR A 21 -13.12 11.94 -2.46
C THR A 21 -13.67 10.73 -3.24
N LYS A 22 -12.86 10.18 -4.17
CA LYS A 22 -13.29 9.10 -5.06
C LYS A 22 -13.38 7.74 -4.37
N THR A 23 -14.39 6.98 -4.76
CA THR A 23 -14.53 5.54 -4.52
C THR A 23 -13.83 4.73 -5.63
N LEU A 24 -13.64 3.41 -5.45
CA LEU A 24 -12.88 2.58 -6.40
C LEU A 24 -13.52 2.48 -7.78
N ASP A 25 -14.84 2.47 -7.85
CA ASP A 25 -15.61 2.35 -9.11
C ASP A 25 -15.58 3.61 -9.98
N GLU A 26 -15.16 4.75 -9.42
CA GLU A 26 -14.97 6.01 -10.13
C GLU A 26 -13.62 6.15 -10.84
N TYR A 27 -12.69 5.20 -10.59
CA TYR A 27 -11.39 5.20 -11.26
C TYR A 27 -11.42 4.41 -12.57
N PRO A 28 -10.69 4.88 -13.60
CA PRO A 28 -10.46 4.08 -14.79
C PRO A 28 -9.51 2.90 -14.47
N LEU A 29 -9.56 1.84 -15.30
CA LEU A 29 -8.84 0.60 -15.04
C LEU A 29 -7.32 0.76 -14.97
N ASP A 30 -6.76 1.67 -15.74
CA ASP A 30 -5.32 1.97 -15.78
C ASP A 30 -4.80 2.56 -14.45
N ARG A 31 -5.70 3.04 -13.57
CA ARG A 31 -5.36 3.44 -12.20
C ARG A 31 -4.70 2.30 -11.40
N PHE A 32 -5.10 1.06 -11.68
CA PHE A 32 -4.73 -0.14 -10.94
C PHE A 32 -3.64 -0.96 -11.61
N ILE A 33 -3.03 -0.43 -12.67
CA ILE A 33 -2.01 -1.08 -13.49
C ILE A 33 -0.86 -0.10 -13.72
N GLY A 34 0.38 -0.56 -13.61
CA GLY A 34 1.54 0.30 -13.90
C GLY A 34 2.87 -0.26 -13.45
N LYS A 35 3.88 0.58 -13.46
CA LYS A 35 5.23 0.23 -13.02
C LYS A 35 5.34 0.26 -11.51
N ALA A 36 5.95 -0.77 -10.93
CA ALA A 36 6.17 -0.86 -9.49
C ALA A 36 7.63 -1.10 -9.13
N VAL A 37 7.96 -0.74 -7.90
CA VAL A 37 9.22 -1.07 -7.24
C VAL A 37 8.93 -1.68 -5.88
N VAL A 38 9.69 -2.71 -5.48
CA VAL A 38 9.71 -3.23 -4.10
C VAL A 38 10.87 -2.59 -3.35
N ILE A 39 10.57 -2.05 -2.19
CA ILE A 39 11.55 -1.52 -1.23
C ILE A 39 11.67 -2.53 -0.09
N ASP A 40 12.84 -3.15 0.04
CA ASP A 40 13.10 -4.06 1.17
C ASP A 40 13.38 -3.24 2.44
N CYS A 41 12.45 -3.31 3.37
CA CYS A 41 12.52 -2.70 4.69
C CYS A 41 12.50 -3.76 5.83
N SER A 42 12.86 -5.00 5.53
CA SER A 42 12.78 -6.13 6.47
C SER A 42 13.71 -5.99 7.69
N ALA A 43 14.77 -5.19 7.56
CA ALA A 43 15.70 -4.88 8.67
C ALA A 43 15.29 -3.62 9.47
N GLU A 44 14.29 -2.88 8.99
CA GLU A 44 13.88 -1.62 9.63
C GLU A 44 12.84 -1.86 10.73
N LYS A 45 12.90 -1.09 11.82
CA LYS A 45 11.87 -1.05 12.85
C LYS A 45 10.81 0.00 12.54
N GLU A 46 11.19 1.00 11.76
CA GLU A 46 10.39 2.11 11.29
C GLU A 46 10.94 2.56 9.94
N ILE A 47 10.07 2.88 8.99
CA ILE A 47 10.49 3.31 7.66
C ILE A 47 10.69 4.83 7.67
N SER A 48 11.93 5.24 8.00
CA SER A 48 12.31 6.64 8.17
C SER A 48 12.54 7.36 6.85
N LEU A 49 12.47 8.71 6.89
CA LEU A 49 12.76 9.54 5.72
C LEU A 49 14.19 9.36 5.20
N ASN A 50 15.17 9.14 6.10
CA ASN A 50 16.56 8.91 5.68
C ASN A 50 16.72 7.57 4.95
N PHE A 51 15.99 6.54 5.39
CA PHE A 51 15.97 5.25 4.71
C PHE A 51 15.36 5.38 3.31
N ILE A 52 14.14 5.91 3.21
CA ILE A 52 13.41 5.93 1.93
C ILE A 52 14.04 6.84 0.87
N LYS A 53 14.73 7.90 1.27
CA LYS A 53 15.44 8.79 0.33
C LYS A 53 16.53 8.10 -0.48
N LYS A 54 17.10 7.00 0.00
CA LYS A 54 18.08 6.19 -0.73
C LYS A 54 17.49 5.58 -1.99
N HIS A 55 16.18 5.35 -2.02
CA HIS A 55 15.42 4.75 -3.11
C HIS A 55 14.70 5.79 -4.00
N LYS A 56 15.08 7.07 -3.88
CA LYS A 56 14.41 8.16 -4.61
C LYS A 56 14.36 7.94 -6.12
N THR A 57 15.43 7.42 -6.69
CA THR A 57 15.57 7.22 -8.15
C THR A 57 14.56 6.18 -8.66
N GLU A 58 14.41 5.07 -7.93
CA GLU A 58 13.48 3.99 -8.26
C GLU A 58 12.04 4.47 -8.06
N ILE A 59 11.74 5.10 -6.94
CA ILE A 59 10.42 5.66 -6.61
C ILE A 59 9.97 6.66 -7.67
N SER A 60 10.87 7.50 -8.18
CA SER A 60 10.52 8.51 -9.19
C SER A 60 10.12 7.93 -10.55
N LYS A 61 10.40 6.65 -10.81
CA LYS A 61 10.09 5.92 -12.05
C LYS A 61 8.89 4.99 -11.92
N ALA A 62 8.33 4.87 -10.71
CA ALA A 62 7.27 3.93 -10.39
C ALA A 62 5.91 4.63 -10.23
N ASP A 63 4.85 3.92 -10.59
CA ASP A 63 3.46 4.22 -10.25
C ASP A 63 3.08 3.66 -8.87
N PHE A 64 3.74 2.55 -8.46
CA PHE A 64 3.46 1.84 -7.22
C PHE A 64 4.77 1.63 -6.44
N VAL A 65 4.73 1.91 -5.14
CA VAL A 65 5.84 1.61 -4.22
C VAL A 65 5.36 0.57 -3.22
N LEU A 66 5.99 -0.61 -3.23
CA LEU A 66 5.61 -1.75 -2.41
C LEU A 66 6.68 -1.99 -1.33
N PHE A 67 6.29 -2.06 -0.08
CA PHE A 67 7.18 -2.23 1.06
C PHE A 67 7.21 -3.69 1.51
N ASN A 68 8.37 -4.34 1.36
CA ASN A 68 8.64 -5.69 1.84
C ASN A 68 9.27 -5.63 3.23
N SER A 69 8.48 -5.84 4.26
CA SER A 69 8.96 -5.94 5.65
C SER A 69 9.20 -7.38 6.09
N GLY A 70 8.77 -8.35 5.27
CA GLY A 70 8.77 -9.77 5.62
C GLY A 70 7.67 -10.14 6.64
N TRP A 71 6.76 -9.20 6.93
CA TRP A 71 5.72 -9.41 7.94
C TRP A 71 4.65 -10.42 7.50
N SER A 72 4.40 -10.57 6.20
CA SER A 72 3.48 -11.56 5.63
C SER A 72 3.77 -12.99 6.11
N LYS A 73 5.02 -13.32 6.46
CA LYS A 73 5.41 -14.63 7.05
C LYS A 73 4.74 -14.91 8.40
N LYS A 74 4.14 -13.90 9.04
CA LYS A 74 3.40 -14.03 10.29
C LYS A 74 1.90 -14.23 10.08
N TRP A 75 1.43 -14.28 8.83
CA TRP A 75 0.02 -14.53 8.51
C TRP A 75 -0.52 -15.76 9.27
N ASN A 76 -1.77 -15.68 9.72
CA ASN A 76 -2.43 -16.68 10.59
C ASN A 76 -1.82 -16.86 12.01
N LYS A 77 -0.89 -16.00 12.44
CA LYS A 77 -0.36 -16.00 13.81
C LYS A 77 -0.87 -14.77 14.57
N LYS A 78 -1.05 -14.88 15.89
CA LYS A 78 -1.39 -13.72 16.73
C LYS A 78 -0.37 -12.57 16.60
N SER A 79 0.91 -12.90 16.36
CA SER A 79 1.98 -11.93 16.15
C SER A 79 1.84 -11.12 14.86
N TYR A 80 0.92 -11.47 13.95
CA TYR A 80 0.62 -10.68 12.77
C TYR A 80 0.04 -9.30 13.13
N PHE A 81 -0.74 -9.22 14.18
CA PHE A 81 -1.32 -7.98 14.71
C PHE A 81 -0.39 -7.24 15.69
N GLY A 82 0.91 -7.47 15.57
CA GLY A 82 1.94 -6.86 16.41
C GLY A 82 2.51 -5.57 15.82
N ALA A 83 3.67 -5.15 16.35
CA ALA A 83 4.38 -3.96 15.91
C ALA A 83 5.17 -4.22 14.62
N TYR A 84 4.54 -4.07 13.48
CA TYR A 84 5.19 -4.05 12.16
C TYR A 84 5.84 -2.67 11.90
N PRO A 85 6.83 -2.58 11.01
CA PRO A 85 7.45 -1.31 10.67
C PRO A 85 6.45 -0.42 9.91
N VAL A 86 6.18 0.77 10.44
CA VAL A 86 5.33 1.76 9.78
C VAL A 86 6.17 2.90 9.21
N LEU A 87 5.59 3.66 8.29
CA LEU A 87 6.19 4.91 7.82
C LEU A 87 6.22 5.93 8.96
N THR A 88 7.28 6.75 9.02
CA THR A 88 7.15 8.01 9.76
C THR A 88 6.22 8.97 9.00
N GLU A 89 5.61 9.92 9.71
CA GLU A 89 4.77 10.95 9.07
C GLU A 89 5.55 11.74 8.01
N GLU A 90 6.80 12.06 8.28
CA GLU A 90 7.67 12.74 7.32
C GLU A 90 7.89 11.91 6.06
N THR A 91 8.03 10.59 6.21
CA THR A 91 8.16 9.66 5.08
C THR A 91 6.88 9.61 4.27
N ALA A 92 5.73 9.49 4.91
CA ALA A 92 4.44 9.52 4.25
C ALA A 92 4.24 10.84 3.47
N GLN A 93 4.49 11.99 4.11
CA GLN A 93 4.41 13.30 3.46
C GLN A 93 5.41 13.46 2.30
N TRP A 94 6.59 12.87 2.40
CA TRP A 94 7.57 12.91 1.33
C TRP A 94 7.14 12.06 0.13
N LEU A 95 6.57 10.88 0.36
CA LEU A 95 6.04 10.01 -0.70
C LEU A 95 4.91 10.68 -1.49
N THR A 96 4.10 11.52 -0.85
CA THR A 96 3.03 12.25 -1.55
C THR A 96 3.54 13.29 -2.56
N LYS A 97 4.83 13.57 -2.62
CA LYS A 97 5.42 14.48 -3.62
C LYS A 97 5.66 13.79 -4.97
N PHE A 98 5.51 12.47 -5.04
CA PHE A 98 5.64 11.69 -6.27
C PHE A 98 4.26 11.43 -6.89
N LYS A 99 4.23 11.17 -8.19
CA LYS A 99 3.00 10.84 -8.92
C LYS A 99 2.65 9.34 -8.76
N LEU A 100 2.44 8.91 -7.52
CA LEU A 100 2.10 7.51 -7.24
C LEU A 100 0.60 7.27 -7.43
N LYS A 101 0.26 6.09 -7.95
CA LYS A 101 -1.10 5.55 -8.00
C LYS A 101 -1.48 4.92 -6.67
N ALA A 102 -0.56 4.14 -6.09
CA ALA A 102 -0.74 3.56 -4.77
C ALA A 102 0.60 3.27 -4.08
N ILE A 103 0.54 3.08 -2.76
CA ILE A 103 1.59 2.45 -1.97
C ILE A 103 1.07 1.15 -1.36
N GLY A 104 1.93 0.14 -1.22
CA GLY A 104 1.51 -1.18 -0.76
C GLY A 104 2.41 -1.75 0.32
N PHE A 105 1.84 -2.60 1.19
CA PHE A 105 2.50 -3.18 2.36
C PHE A 105 2.18 -4.66 2.50
N ASP A 106 3.11 -5.43 3.07
CA ASP A 106 2.95 -6.85 3.39
C ASP A 106 2.42 -7.10 4.82
N TYR A 107 1.74 -6.09 5.39
CA TYR A 107 1.11 -6.14 6.72
C TYR A 107 -0.28 -5.51 6.69
N ILE A 108 -0.98 -5.54 7.84
CA ILE A 108 -2.42 -5.33 7.94
C ILE A 108 -2.86 -3.87 7.76
N SER A 109 -2.02 -2.89 8.07
CA SER A 109 -2.38 -1.47 8.02
C SER A 109 -1.17 -0.56 7.89
N ILE A 110 -1.28 0.51 7.08
CA ILE A 110 -0.26 1.56 7.01
C ILE A 110 -0.05 2.25 8.36
N ASP A 111 -1.10 2.36 9.19
CA ASP A 111 -1.02 2.88 10.56
C ASP A 111 -0.75 1.76 11.58
N PRO A 112 -0.14 2.05 12.75
CA PRO A 112 -0.02 1.07 13.82
C PRO A 112 -1.39 0.55 14.26
N VAL A 113 -1.51 -0.76 14.57
CA VAL A 113 -2.77 -1.36 15.04
C VAL A 113 -3.32 -0.74 16.34
N THR A 114 -2.50 -0.02 17.07
CA THR A 114 -2.85 0.65 18.33
C THR A 114 -3.40 2.06 18.14
N THR A 115 -3.33 2.62 16.94
CA THR A 115 -3.82 3.97 16.67
C THR A 115 -5.32 3.99 16.38
N THR A 116 -5.96 5.11 16.70
CA THR A 116 -7.37 5.35 16.39
C THR A 116 -7.58 6.54 15.47
N ASP A 117 -6.55 7.35 15.23
CA ASP A 117 -6.63 8.58 14.43
C ASP A 117 -6.35 8.37 12.93
N MET A 118 -5.81 7.21 12.55
CA MET A 118 -5.52 6.82 11.15
C MET A 118 -4.77 7.91 10.38
N LYS A 119 -3.70 8.40 10.97
CA LYS A 119 -3.00 9.60 10.50
C LYS A 119 -2.28 9.37 9.17
N LEU A 120 -1.62 8.21 9.02
CA LEU A 120 -0.89 7.88 7.80
C LEU A 120 -1.85 7.62 6.64
N HIS A 121 -2.98 6.94 6.89
CA HIS A 121 -4.06 6.83 5.89
C HIS A 121 -4.47 8.21 5.37
N LYS A 122 -4.80 9.14 6.27
CA LYS A 122 -5.25 10.49 5.90
C LYS A 122 -4.21 11.25 5.09
N ILE A 123 -2.91 11.15 5.44
CA ILE A 123 -1.83 11.80 4.70
C ILE A 123 -1.79 11.29 3.26
N ILE A 124 -1.82 9.98 3.06
CA ILE A 124 -1.67 9.35 1.74
C ILE A 124 -2.95 9.50 0.91
N LEU A 125 -4.09 9.12 1.47
CA LEU A 125 -5.37 9.10 0.76
C LEU A 125 -5.84 10.52 0.38
N SER A 126 -5.51 11.56 1.19
CA SER A 126 -5.82 12.96 0.85
C SER A 126 -5.10 13.48 -0.39
N LYS A 127 -4.10 12.76 -0.88
CA LYS A 127 -3.33 13.10 -2.09
C LYS A 127 -3.67 12.23 -3.29
N ASP A 128 -4.84 11.61 -3.26
CA ASP A 128 -5.32 10.73 -4.34
C ASP A 128 -4.37 9.53 -4.58
N ILE A 129 -3.71 9.03 -3.54
CA ILE A 129 -2.85 7.84 -3.58
C ILE A 129 -3.59 6.74 -2.84
N CYS A 130 -3.88 5.62 -3.52
CA CYS A 130 -4.51 4.45 -2.92
C CYS A 130 -3.53 3.72 -1.97
N ILE A 131 -4.06 2.90 -1.07
CA ILE A 131 -3.26 2.05 -0.19
C ILE A 131 -3.57 0.59 -0.49
N ILE A 132 -2.54 -0.26 -0.53
CA ILE A 132 -2.69 -1.71 -0.72
C ILE A 132 -2.15 -2.40 0.52
N GLU A 133 -2.96 -3.22 1.17
CA GLU A 133 -2.60 -3.89 2.40
C GLU A 133 -2.59 -5.41 2.26
N ASN A 134 -1.88 -6.07 3.17
CA ASN A 134 -1.75 -7.52 3.20
C ASN A 134 -1.21 -8.15 1.91
N LEU A 135 -0.22 -7.49 1.27
CA LEU A 135 0.52 -8.10 0.17
C LEU A 135 1.31 -9.31 0.67
N ASN A 136 1.58 -10.26 -0.22
CA ASN A 136 2.36 -11.46 0.09
C ASN A 136 3.44 -11.68 -0.97
N ASP A 137 4.46 -12.45 -0.60
CA ASP A 137 5.53 -12.90 -1.51
C ASP A 137 6.35 -11.77 -2.19
N LEU A 138 6.37 -10.56 -1.64
CA LEU A 138 7.15 -9.44 -2.18
C LEU A 138 8.65 -9.75 -2.23
N ASN A 139 9.14 -10.59 -1.34
CA ASN A 139 10.54 -11.05 -1.31
C ASN A 139 10.91 -11.98 -2.48
N LYS A 140 9.95 -12.43 -3.29
CA LYS A 140 10.18 -13.25 -4.49
C LYS A 140 10.35 -12.41 -5.74
N ILE A 141 10.05 -11.12 -5.68
CA ILE A 141 10.17 -10.19 -6.80
C ILE A 141 11.64 -9.75 -6.88
N PRO A 142 12.29 -9.86 -8.05
CA PRO A 142 13.66 -9.38 -8.23
C PRO A 142 13.75 -7.86 -8.11
N GLU A 143 14.95 -7.36 -7.83
CA GLU A 143 15.23 -5.92 -7.82
C GLU A 143 14.92 -5.27 -9.18
N GLY A 144 14.48 -4.04 -9.16
CA GLY A 144 14.19 -3.24 -10.34
C GLY A 144 12.71 -2.87 -10.49
N ILE A 145 12.40 -2.33 -11.66
CA ILE A 145 11.03 -1.91 -12.03
C ILE A 145 10.35 -3.04 -12.80
N PHE A 146 9.11 -3.35 -12.44
CA PHE A 146 8.30 -4.40 -13.06
C PHE A 146 6.87 -3.92 -13.31
N ASP A 147 6.09 -4.68 -14.08
CA ASP A 147 4.68 -4.41 -14.28
C ASP A 147 3.85 -5.00 -13.13
N PHE A 148 3.01 -4.17 -12.54
CA PHE A 148 2.18 -4.52 -11.39
C PHE A 148 0.70 -4.29 -11.66
N TYR A 149 -0.13 -5.20 -11.15
CA TYR A 149 -1.57 -5.25 -11.33
C TYR A 149 -2.24 -5.47 -9.98
N CYS A 150 -3.18 -4.61 -9.61
CA CYS A 150 -3.97 -4.74 -8.37
C CYS A 150 -5.43 -4.30 -8.59
N VAL A 151 -6.06 -4.87 -9.60
CA VAL A 151 -7.39 -4.47 -10.07
C VAL A 151 -8.46 -4.90 -9.08
N PRO A 152 -9.24 -3.94 -8.49
CA PRO A 152 -10.34 -4.23 -7.59
C PRO A 152 -11.58 -4.74 -8.35
N LEU A 153 -12.52 -5.31 -7.59
CA LEU A 153 -13.88 -5.49 -8.08
C LEU A 153 -14.54 -4.12 -8.26
N LYS A 154 -15.30 -3.95 -9.33
CA LYS A 154 -16.07 -2.72 -9.56
C LYS A 154 -17.38 -2.75 -8.78
N ILE A 155 -17.27 -2.50 -7.48
CA ILE A 155 -18.39 -2.43 -6.54
C ILE A 155 -18.81 -0.97 -6.41
N GLU A 156 -20.07 -0.67 -6.63
CA GLU A 156 -20.63 0.69 -6.55
C GLU A 156 -20.37 1.29 -5.16
N HIS A 157 -19.82 2.49 -5.14
CA HIS A 157 -19.46 3.27 -3.94
C HIS A 157 -18.51 2.57 -2.96
N ALA A 158 -17.70 1.61 -3.43
CA ALA A 158 -16.76 0.91 -2.54
C ALA A 158 -15.57 1.80 -2.15
N ASP A 159 -15.36 1.91 -0.85
CA ASP A 159 -14.21 2.56 -0.23
C ASP A 159 -12.96 1.66 -0.22
N GLY A 160 -13.14 0.36 -0.42
CA GLY A 160 -12.09 -0.64 -0.52
C GLY A 160 -12.58 -1.88 -1.27
N SER A 161 -11.65 -2.73 -1.71
CA SER A 161 -11.98 -3.99 -2.37
C SER A 161 -10.85 -5.01 -2.23
N PRO A 162 -11.17 -6.29 -1.95
CA PRO A 162 -10.20 -7.35 -2.13
C PRO A 162 -9.67 -7.35 -3.57
N VAL A 163 -8.37 -7.60 -3.71
CA VAL A 163 -7.68 -7.67 -4.99
C VAL A 163 -6.84 -8.94 -5.12
N ARG A 164 -6.66 -9.43 -6.34
CA ARG A 164 -5.58 -10.33 -6.66
C ARG A 164 -4.44 -9.52 -7.24
N ALA A 165 -3.48 -9.12 -6.36
CA ALA A 165 -2.29 -8.41 -6.78
C ALA A 165 -1.27 -9.37 -7.39
N PHE A 166 -0.64 -9.00 -8.52
CA PHE A 166 0.41 -9.80 -9.13
C PHE A 166 1.41 -8.93 -9.91
N ALA A 167 2.62 -9.45 -10.05
CA ALA A 167 3.71 -8.85 -10.82
C ALA A 167 3.97 -9.65 -12.10
N VAL A 168 4.36 -8.97 -13.17
CA VAL A 168 4.94 -9.55 -14.38
C VAL A 168 6.39 -9.07 -14.47
N ILE A 169 7.34 -10.02 -14.42
CA ILE A 169 8.79 -9.80 -14.34
C ILE A 169 9.50 -10.41 -15.55
#